data_213fbcc6da345c0ea0e08777d322e802
#
_entry.id   213fbcc6da345c0ea0e08777d322e802
#
_cell.length_a   1.000
_cell.length_b   1.000
_cell.length_c   1.000
_cell.angle_alpha   90.00
_cell.angle_beta   90.00
_cell.angle_gamma   90.00
#
_symmetry.space_group_name_H-M   'P 1'
#
loop_
_entity.id
_entity.type
_entity.pdbx_description
1 polymer ?
#
loop_
_entity_poly.entity_id
_entity_poly.type
_entity_poly.pdbx_seq_one_letter_code
_entity_poly.pdbx_strand_id
1 'polypeptide(L)'
;MSDPKIRIRRSSTPNKVPTITQLELGELAINTYDGKLYLEQDQGAAGVGNTVVRVNPWNVGLGTTAYNISFTSGKVGIGTTVAQYNLDVGGNINFTGNLTQDGAAFTSGVTVKDEGSALST
;
A
#
# COMPACT_ATOMS: atom_id res chain seq x y z
N MET A 1 12.43 31.82 -23.32
CA MET A 1 13.23 30.93 -22.45
C MET A 1 12.33 30.04 -21.67
N SER A 2 12.60 28.77 -21.66
CA SER A 2 11.83 27.84 -20.86
C SER A 2 12.40 27.73 -19.45
N ASP A 3 11.53 27.48 -18.49
CA ASP A 3 11.96 27.27 -17.11
C ASP A 3 12.84 26.02 -16.99
N PRO A 4 13.78 26.01 -16.08
CA PRO A 4 14.59 24.81 -15.83
C PRO A 4 13.71 23.66 -15.38
N LYS A 5 14.05 22.46 -15.82
CA LYS A 5 13.30 21.26 -15.48
C LYS A 5 14.21 20.27 -14.77
N ILE A 6 13.72 19.77 -13.65
CA ILE A 6 14.41 18.73 -12.92
C ILE A 6 13.83 17.40 -13.38
N ARG A 7 14.70 16.50 -13.79
CA ARG A 7 14.30 15.14 -14.16
C ARG A 7 15.03 14.15 -13.29
N ILE A 8 14.32 13.14 -12.91
CA ILE A 8 14.89 12.04 -12.16
C ILE A 8 15.13 10.84 -13.09
N ARG A 9 15.86 9.85 -12.61
CA ARG A 9 16.10 8.63 -13.35
C ARG A 9 14.75 7.96 -13.65
N ARG A 10 14.59 7.45 -14.86
CA ARG A 10 13.28 6.93 -15.25
C ARG A 10 13.40 5.75 -16.22
N SER A 11 12.34 4.95 -16.28
CA SER A 11 12.15 3.89 -17.24
C SER A 11 10.68 3.84 -17.64
N SER A 12 10.41 3.51 -18.89
CA SER A 12 9.05 3.26 -19.37
C SER A 12 8.82 1.77 -19.64
N THR A 13 9.74 0.92 -19.22
CA THR A 13 9.60 -0.52 -19.40
C THR A 13 8.73 -1.09 -18.30
N PRO A 14 7.67 -1.84 -18.65
CA PRO A 14 6.81 -2.46 -17.64
C PRO A 14 7.61 -3.28 -16.64
N ASN A 15 7.26 -3.14 -15.37
CA ASN A 15 7.83 -3.88 -14.26
C ASN A 15 9.33 -3.67 -14.04
N LYS A 16 9.91 -2.66 -14.67
CA LYS A 16 11.33 -2.39 -14.50
C LYS A 16 11.59 -1.74 -13.14
N VAL A 17 12.43 -2.39 -12.36
CA VAL A 17 12.87 -1.90 -11.05
C VAL A 17 14.35 -1.57 -11.15
N PRO A 18 14.81 -0.44 -10.61
CA PRO A 18 16.24 -0.15 -10.61
C PRO A 18 16.99 -1.11 -9.69
N THR A 19 18.25 -1.33 -10.01
CA THR A 19 19.15 -2.10 -9.13
C THR A 19 19.93 -1.14 -8.24
N ILE A 20 20.54 -1.67 -7.19
CA ILE A 20 21.34 -0.86 -6.28
C ILE A 20 22.58 -0.26 -6.96
N THR A 21 22.99 -0.82 -8.11
CA THR A 21 24.09 -0.25 -8.86
C THR A 21 23.66 0.84 -9.83
N GLN A 22 22.36 0.95 -10.06
CA GLN A 22 21.80 1.96 -10.96
C GLN A 22 21.26 3.18 -10.22
N LEU A 23 21.10 3.09 -8.93
CA LEU A 23 20.54 4.14 -8.09
C LEU A 23 21.49 4.42 -6.95
N GLU A 24 21.67 5.66 -6.60
CA GLU A 24 22.51 6.06 -5.49
C GLU A 24 21.67 6.58 -4.33
N LEU A 25 22.26 6.58 -3.14
CA LEU A 25 21.59 7.15 -1.98
C LEU A 25 21.21 8.61 -2.26
N GLY A 26 19.97 8.95 -1.95
CA GLY A 26 19.44 10.28 -2.19
C GLY A 26 18.91 10.50 -3.58
N GLU A 27 19.06 9.51 -4.47
CA GLU A 27 18.55 9.58 -5.82
C GLU A 27 17.17 8.90 -5.90
N LEU A 28 16.28 9.49 -6.68
CA LEU A 28 14.96 8.92 -6.95
C LEU A 28 14.93 8.34 -8.35
N ALA A 29 14.14 7.30 -8.53
CA ALA A 29 13.85 6.74 -9.83
C ALA A 29 12.35 6.53 -9.99
N ILE A 30 11.87 6.67 -11.20
CA ILE A 30 10.45 6.48 -11.49
C ILE A 30 10.28 5.54 -12.67
N ASN A 31 9.34 4.62 -12.53
CA ASN A 31 8.85 3.86 -13.67
C ASN A 31 7.59 4.57 -14.18
N THR A 32 7.70 5.18 -15.36
CA THR A 32 6.61 5.97 -15.92
C THR A 32 5.50 5.11 -16.51
N TYR A 33 5.79 3.83 -16.79
CA TYR A 33 4.75 2.90 -17.24
C TYR A 33 3.90 2.43 -16.08
N ASP A 34 4.54 2.04 -14.98
CA ASP A 34 3.86 1.45 -13.83
C ASP A 34 3.39 2.50 -12.81
N GLY A 35 3.84 3.73 -12.92
CA GLY A 35 3.54 4.77 -11.94
C GLY A 35 4.20 4.47 -10.59
N LYS A 36 5.41 3.94 -10.60
CA LYS A 36 6.12 3.54 -9.37
C LYS A 36 7.33 4.43 -9.14
N LEU A 37 7.51 4.79 -7.89
CA LEU A 37 8.63 5.60 -7.44
C LEU A 37 9.53 4.75 -6.55
N TYR A 38 10.85 4.89 -6.74
CA TYR A 38 11.84 4.09 -6.03
C TYR A 38 12.91 4.99 -5.42
N LEU A 39 13.49 4.51 -4.34
CA LEU A 39 14.70 5.08 -3.76
C LEU A 39 15.59 3.96 -3.24
N GLU A 40 16.86 4.28 -3.02
CA GLU A 40 17.77 3.37 -2.37
C GLU A 40 17.77 3.68 -0.87
N GLN A 41 17.51 2.66 -0.07
CA GLN A 41 17.40 2.79 1.37
C GLN A 41 18.69 2.32 2.03
N ASP A 42 19.15 3.11 2.98
CA ASP A 42 20.30 2.80 3.80
C ASP A 42 19.82 2.07 5.06
N GLN A 43 20.08 0.78 5.10
CA GLN A 43 19.71 -0.04 6.24
C GLN A 43 20.93 -0.75 6.78
N GLY A 44 21.69 -0.10 7.59
CA GLY A 44 22.81 -0.76 8.20
C GLY A 44 24.04 0.11 8.26
N ALA A 45 24.79 0.20 7.18
CA ALA A 45 25.97 1.03 7.15
C ALA A 45 25.59 2.41 6.64
N ALA A 46 25.79 3.44 7.44
CA ALA A 46 25.45 4.80 7.08
C ALA A 46 26.16 5.22 5.80
N GLY A 47 25.41 5.81 4.89
CA GLY A 47 25.95 6.30 3.64
C GLY A 47 26.13 5.22 2.58
N VAL A 48 25.73 3.99 2.86
CA VAL A 48 25.81 2.91 1.89
C VAL A 48 24.43 2.32 1.68
N GLY A 49 23.86 2.55 0.51
CA GLY A 49 22.58 1.97 0.15
C GLY A 49 22.71 0.47 -0.07
N ASN A 50 21.76 -0.27 0.41
CA ASN A 50 21.78 -1.72 0.29
C ASN A 50 20.46 -2.30 -0.20
N THR A 51 19.43 -1.50 -0.38
CA THR A 51 18.12 -1.99 -0.77
C THR A 51 17.39 -0.93 -1.59
N VAL A 52 16.90 -1.32 -2.74
CA VAL A 52 15.99 -0.47 -3.52
C VAL A 52 14.58 -0.75 -3.03
N VAL A 53 13.90 0.28 -2.56
CA VAL A 53 12.54 0.16 -2.06
C VAL A 53 11.59 0.94 -2.95
N ARG A 54 10.36 0.44 -3.02
CA ARG A 54 9.29 1.11 -3.74
C ARG A 54 8.56 2.04 -2.76
N VAL A 55 8.57 3.33 -3.07
CA VAL A 55 7.96 4.34 -2.20
C VAL A 55 6.45 4.20 -2.16
N ASN A 56 5.85 3.91 -3.31
CA ASN A 56 4.41 3.69 -3.40
C ASN A 56 4.10 2.21 -3.64
N PRO A 57 3.92 1.42 -2.58
CA PRO A 57 3.66 -0.01 -2.73
C PRO A 57 2.30 -0.33 -3.34
N TRP A 58 1.36 0.60 -3.27
CA TRP A 58 0.05 0.43 -3.87
C TRP A 58 0.11 0.60 -5.39
N ASN A 59 -0.87 0.05 -6.07
CA ASN A 59 -1.01 0.23 -7.51
C ASN A 59 -1.79 1.51 -7.80
N VAL A 60 -1.32 2.23 -8.80
CA VAL A 60 -2.03 3.40 -9.30
C VAL A 60 -2.83 2.94 -10.50
N GLY A 61 -4.06 3.40 -10.60
CA GLY A 61 -4.88 3.07 -11.77
C GLY A 61 -4.29 3.61 -13.05
N LEU A 62 -4.49 2.86 -14.11
CA LEU A 62 -4.12 3.29 -15.44
C LEU A 62 -5.28 4.02 -16.08
N GLY A 63 -4.99 5.16 -16.69
CA GLY A 63 -6.01 5.92 -17.39
C GLY A 63 -6.61 7.03 -16.56
N THR A 64 -7.72 7.54 -17.02
CA THR A 64 -8.24 8.83 -16.55
C THR A 64 -9.23 8.74 -15.40
N THR A 65 -9.73 7.55 -15.10
CA THR A 65 -10.84 7.41 -14.16
C THR A 65 -10.47 6.67 -12.88
N ALA A 66 -9.25 6.20 -12.76
CA ALA A 66 -8.91 5.34 -11.64
C ALA A 66 -8.22 6.14 -10.55
N TYR A 67 -8.97 6.48 -9.54
CA TYR A 67 -8.45 7.07 -8.31
C TYR A 67 -8.32 6.02 -7.20
N ASN A 68 -8.45 4.76 -7.57
CA ASN A 68 -8.39 3.68 -6.60
C ASN A 68 -6.93 3.34 -6.26
N ILE A 69 -6.68 3.09 -5.00
CA ILE A 69 -5.43 2.54 -4.54
C ILE A 69 -5.68 1.07 -4.28
N SER A 70 -4.88 0.21 -4.89
CA SER A 70 -5.04 -1.23 -4.71
C SER A 70 -3.72 -1.86 -4.28
N PHE A 71 -3.83 -2.88 -3.47
CA PHE A 71 -2.71 -3.73 -3.07
C PHE A 71 -2.99 -5.13 -3.60
N THR A 72 -2.19 -5.56 -4.57
CA THR A 72 -2.33 -6.90 -5.15
C THR A 72 -1.46 -7.92 -4.44
N SER A 73 -0.54 -7.44 -3.64
CA SER A 73 0.29 -8.28 -2.79
C SER A 73 0.67 -7.51 -1.55
N GLY A 74 0.99 -8.23 -0.51
CA GLY A 74 1.27 -7.61 0.76
C GLY A 74 -0.01 -7.38 1.56
N LYS A 75 0.13 -6.70 2.66
CA LYS A 75 -0.94 -6.49 3.62
C LYS A 75 -0.97 -5.04 4.07
N VAL A 76 -2.13 -4.59 4.49
CA VAL A 76 -2.32 -3.25 5.04
C VAL A 76 -2.53 -3.38 6.54
N GLY A 77 -1.61 -2.83 7.31
CA GLY A 77 -1.74 -2.76 8.76
C GLY A 77 -2.04 -1.35 9.20
N ILE A 78 -3.05 -1.18 10.02
CA ILE A 78 -3.38 0.10 10.64
C ILE A 78 -3.26 -0.10 12.16
N GLY A 79 -2.30 0.59 12.76
CA GLY A 79 -2.03 0.41 14.18
C GLY A 79 -1.31 -0.89 14.51
N THR A 80 -0.76 -1.55 13.50
CA THR A 80 0.05 -2.75 13.67
C THR A 80 1.18 -2.75 12.64
N THR A 81 2.34 -3.24 13.02
CA THR A 81 3.47 -3.36 12.11
C THR A 81 3.57 -4.77 11.51
N VAL A 82 2.80 -5.71 12.05
CA VAL A 82 2.81 -7.10 11.60
C VAL A 82 1.39 -7.51 11.28
N ALA A 83 0.94 -7.20 10.08
CA ALA A 83 -0.41 -7.53 9.65
C ALA A 83 -0.54 -9.05 9.41
N GLN A 84 -1.54 -9.66 10.00
CA GLN A 84 -1.84 -11.08 9.83
C GLN A 84 -2.73 -11.33 8.62
N TYR A 85 -3.60 -10.39 8.31
CA TYR A 85 -4.58 -10.47 7.24
C TYR A 85 -4.33 -9.40 6.19
N ASN A 86 -5.00 -9.48 5.06
CA ASN A 86 -4.84 -8.49 3.99
C ASN A 86 -5.12 -7.06 4.47
N LEU A 87 -6.07 -6.93 5.37
CA LEU A 87 -6.31 -5.70 6.12
C LEU A 87 -6.35 -6.07 7.60
N ASP A 88 -5.44 -5.51 8.36
CA ASP A 88 -5.34 -5.80 9.79
C ASP A 88 -5.34 -4.48 10.56
N VAL A 89 -6.33 -4.30 11.41
CA VAL A 89 -6.51 -3.07 12.17
C VAL A 89 -6.37 -3.36 13.65
N GLY A 90 -5.29 -2.87 14.25
CA GLY A 90 -5.07 -2.97 15.69
C GLY A 90 -5.75 -1.86 16.42
N GLY A 91 -7.06 -1.85 16.38
CA GLY A 91 -7.87 -0.81 17.02
C GLY A 91 -9.31 -0.86 16.54
N ASN A 92 -10.02 0.21 16.77
CA ASN A 92 -11.43 0.29 16.40
C ASN A 92 -11.60 0.76 14.97
N ILE A 93 -12.65 0.26 14.32
CA ILE A 93 -13.04 0.71 12.99
C ILE A 93 -14.42 1.36 13.12
N ASN A 94 -14.56 2.57 12.58
CA ASN A 94 -15.83 3.26 12.58
C ASN A 94 -16.39 3.33 11.17
N PHE A 95 -17.62 2.89 11.00
CA PHE A 95 -18.34 2.97 9.73
C PHE A 95 -19.51 3.93 9.88
N THR A 96 -19.62 4.88 8.99
CA THR A 96 -20.80 5.75 8.92
C THR A 96 -21.84 5.19 7.95
N GLY A 97 -21.47 4.18 7.18
CA GLY A 97 -22.34 3.47 6.27
C GLY A 97 -22.43 2.01 6.64
N ASN A 98 -22.87 1.20 5.71
CA ASN A 98 -23.02 -0.23 5.93
C ASN A 98 -21.72 -0.97 5.65
N LEU A 99 -21.39 -1.91 6.50
CA LEU A 99 -20.39 -2.91 6.22
C LEU A 99 -21.09 -4.07 5.50
N THR A 100 -20.58 -4.45 4.34
CA THR A 100 -21.18 -5.55 3.56
C THR A 100 -20.21 -6.68 3.39
N GLN A 101 -20.74 -7.88 3.33
CA GLN A 101 -20.01 -9.09 3.01
C GLN A 101 -20.68 -9.72 1.78
N ASP A 102 -19.91 -9.91 0.71
CA ASP A 102 -20.42 -10.46 -0.55
C ASP A 102 -21.64 -9.70 -1.06
N GLY A 103 -21.63 -8.38 -0.90
CA GLY A 103 -22.73 -7.54 -1.35
C GLY A 103 -23.92 -7.46 -0.41
N ALA A 104 -23.94 -8.25 0.64
CA ALA A 104 -25.01 -8.22 1.64
C ALA A 104 -24.55 -7.50 2.90
N ALA A 105 -25.48 -6.89 3.59
CA ALA A 105 -25.15 -6.19 4.84
C ALA A 105 -24.61 -7.19 5.88
N PHE A 106 -23.55 -6.79 6.53
CA PHE A 106 -22.97 -7.60 7.61
C PHE A 106 -23.79 -7.39 8.87
N THR A 107 -24.65 -8.36 9.17
CA THR A 107 -25.60 -8.21 10.26
C THR A 107 -25.36 -9.15 11.43
N SER A 108 -24.53 -10.16 11.26
CA SER A 108 -24.42 -11.21 12.25
C SER A 108 -23.07 -11.32 12.91
N GLY A 109 -22.21 -10.34 12.71
CA GLY A 109 -20.89 -10.37 13.29
C GLY A 109 -20.90 -10.25 14.79
N VAL A 110 -21.93 -9.66 15.32
CA VAL A 110 -22.07 -9.53 16.74
C VAL A 110 -22.94 -10.67 17.22
N THR A 111 -22.33 -11.77 17.49
CA THR A 111 -23.04 -12.81 18.19
C THR A 111 -22.99 -12.44 19.63
N VAL A 112 -24.11 -12.06 20.10
CA VAL A 112 -24.26 -11.95 21.52
C VAL A 112 -24.53 -13.36 22.00
N LYS A 113 -23.62 -13.87 22.59
CA LYS A 113 -23.82 -15.13 23.13
C LYS A 113 -24.69 -15.15 24.25
N ASP A 114 -25.27 -15.22 24.52
CA ASP A 114 -25.85 -15.37 25.34
C ASP A 114 -26.62 -15.91 25.44
N GLU A 115 -26.50 -16.05 25.60
CA GLU A 115 -27.14 -16.46 25.63
C GLU A 115 -27.91 -16.69 25.99
N GLY A 116 -28.05 -16.62 26.40
CA GLY A 116 -28.76 -16.77 26.58
C GLY A 116 -29.61 -16.80 26.32
N SER A 117 -29.57 -16.67 26.22
CA SER A 117 -30.26 -16.73 25.86
C SER A 117 -31.16 -16.97 25.71
N ALA A 118 -31.00 -16.95 25.62
CA ALA A 118 -31.81 -17.09 25.39
C ALA A 118 -32.62 -17.26 25.92
N LEU A 119 -32.52 -16.97 26.20
CA LEU A 119 -33.19 -17.15 26.56
C LEU A 119 -34.15 -17.47 26.50
N SER A 120 -34.06 -17.70 26.43
CA SER A 120 -34.73 -18.15 26.28
C SER A 120 -35.42 -18.63 26.69
N THR A 121 -35.49 -18.76 26.77
CA THR A 121 -36.30 -19.19 26.99
C THR A 121 -37.13 -18.97 27.19
#